data_c42fd55bae2062d1fe1ee22e8e17c7a0
#
_entry.id   c42fd55bae2062d1fe1ee22e8e17c7a0
#
_cell.length_a   1.000
_cell.length_b   1.000
_cell.length_c   1.000
_cell.angle_alpha   90.00
_cell.angle_beta   90.00
_cell.angle_gamma   90.00
#
_symmetry.space_group_name_H-M   'P 1'
#
loop_
_entity.id
_entity.type
_entity.pdbx_description
1 polymer ?
#
loop_
_entity_poly.entity_id
_entity_poly.type
_entity_poly.pdbx_seq_one_letter_code
_entity_poly.pdbx_strand_id
1 'polypeptide(L)'
;MKRFFYIKCSGSECAKLSEIIMENIPSSELIDIVISDNGLYISIHGYKTEIKNIWMKIREIVNSYRSSVVSGKGYSSLKIEYLVRKFKHTFPPILLVFILNKMNYRAELSIDKNTIHTNAPLDIVEDVVSKIISLLDELKHRVSGTTTKYYVVASCILTNKSIDEVLTDGLKNNHLLIDENGKYKLRIDWKRALNEVISK
;
A
#
# COMPACT_ATOMS: atom_id res chain seq x y z
N MET A 1 -17.89 0.64 31.69
CA MET A 1 -18.98 -0.26 31.23
C MET A 1 -18.45 -1.17 30.12
N LYS A 2 -19.16 -2.28 29.82
CA LYS A 2 -18.82 -3.19 28.71
C LYS A 2 -19.95 -3.16 27.69
N ARG A 3 -19.64 -3.10 26.37
CA ARG A 3 -20.60 -3.24 25.28
C ARG A 3 -20.14 -4.28 24.28
N PHE A 4 -21.11 -4.97 23.70
CA PHE A 4 -20.89 -6.00 22.69
C PHE A 4 -21.35 -5.50 21.33
N PHE A 5 -20.57 -5.80 20.31
CA PHE A 5 -20.84 -5.48 18.91
C PHE A 5 -20.62 -6.73 18.08
N TYR A 6 -21.29 -6.78 16.94
CA TYR A 6 -21.18 -7.89 16.00
C TYR A 6 -20.88 -7.36 14.60
N ILE A 7 -19.94 -8.01 13.95
CA ILE A 7 -19.60 -7.76 12.55
C ILE A 7 -19.75 -9.08 11.80
N LYS A 8 -20.69 -9.12 10.86
CA LYS A 8 -20.89 -10.30 10.00
C LYS A 8 -19.70 -10.44 9.06
N CYS A 9 -19.06 -11.59 9.05
CA CYS A 9 -17.98 -11.97 8.11
C CYS A 9 -17.91 -13.50 8.04
N SER A 10 -17.11 -14.06 7.13
CA SER A 10 -16.96 -15.50 6.99
C SER A 10 -15.52 -15.91 6.71
N GLY A 11 -15.09 -17.04 7.24
CA GLY A 11 -13.79 -17.65 6.97
C GLY A 11 -12.60 -16.70 7.12
N SER A 12 -11.80 -16.59 6.07
CA SER A 12 -10.57 -15.76 6.06
C SER A 12 -10.83 -14.26 6.20
N GLU A 13 -12.04 -13.76 5.84
CA GLU A 13 -12.40 -12.36 6.06
C GLU A 13 -12.42 -12.01 7.55
N CYS A 14 -12.98 -12.89 8.39
CA CYS A 14 -13.02 -12.66 9.82
C CYS A 14 -11.62 -12.59 10.45
N ALA A 15 -10.73 -13.48 10.06
CA ALA A 15 -9.35 -13.50 10.55
C ALA A 15 -8.62 -12.18 10.17
N LYS A 16 -8.68 -11.79 8.90
CA LYS A 16 -8.08 -10.54 8.42
C LYS A 16 -8.67 -9.29 9.08
N LEU A 17 -9.99 -9.24 9.24
CA LEU A 17 -10.64 -8.11 9.94
C LEU A 17 -10.22 -8.02 11.40
N SER A 18 -10.10 -9.14 12.10
CA SER A 18 -9.63 -9.18 13.48
C SER A 18 -8.21 -8.61 13.60
N GLU A 19 -7.29 -9.08 12.75
CA GLU A 19 -5.92 -8.61 12.70
C GLU A 19 -5.83 -7.10 12.44
N ILE A 20 -6.50 -6.61 11.39
CA ILE A 20 -6.49 -5.19 11.02
C ILE A 20 -7.09 -4.31 12.13
N ILE A 21 -8.15 -4.75 12.80
CA ILE A 21 -8.76 -4.02 13.92
C ILE A 21 -7.76 -3.90 15.07
N MET A 22 -7.11 -5.00 15.47
CA MET A 22 -6.15 -5.00 16.57
C MET A 22 -4.91 -4.15 16.28
N GLU A 23 -4.40 -4.15 15.06
CA GLU A 23 -3.25 -3.36 14.65
C GLU A 23 -3.52 -1.84 14.61
N ASN A 24 -4.75 -1.45 14.29
CA ASN A 24 -5.08 -0.04 14.01
C ASN A 24 -5.76 0.70 15.17
N ILE A 25 -6.04 -0.01 16.29
CA ILE A 25 -6.66 0.61 17.46
C ILE A 25 -5.64 0.72 18.59
N PRO A 26 -5.23 1.95 18.98
CA PRO A 26 -4.24 2.18 20.03
C PRO A 26 -4.65 1.65 21.41
N SER A 27 -5.96 1.45 21.64
CA SER A 27 -6.55 1.00 22.90
C SER A 27 -6.93 -0.47 22.85
N SER A 28 -6.05 -1.31 22.27
CA SER A 28 -6.30 -2.76 22.13
C SER A 28 -6.59 -3.48 23.44
N GLU A 29 -6.05 -2.99 24.56
CA GLU A 29 -6.32 -3.51 25.92
C GLU A 29 -7.79 -3.41 26.35
N LEU A 30 -8.55 -2.52 25.71
CA LEU A 30 -9.97 -2.31 25.99
C LEU A 30 -10.90 -3.12 25.08
N ILE A 31 -10.34 -3.95 24.22
CA ILE A 31 -11.07 -4.66 23.17
C ILE A 31 -10.76 -6.16 23.24
N ASP A 32 -11.82 -6.96 23.35
CA ASP A 32 -11.72 -8.40 23.15
C ASP A 32 -12.44 -8.75 21.83
N ILE A 33 -11.81 -9.56 20.99
CA ILE A 33 -12.38 -10.03 19.73
C ILE A 33 -12.45 -11.55 19.76
N VAL A 34 -13.65 -12.09 19.53
CA VAL A 34 -13.90 -13.52 19.39
C VAL A 34 -14.34 -13.79 17.95
N ILE A 35 -13.58 -14.64 17.25
CA ILE A 35 -13.89 -15.08 15.90
C ILE A 35 -14.87 -16.26 15.98
N SER A 36 -15.95 -16.17 15.22
CA SER A 36 -16.94 -17.24 15.02
C SER A 36 -17.10 -17.53 13.54
N ASP A 37 -17.70 -18.67 13.21
CA ASP A 37 -17.94 -19.08 11.80
C ASP A 37 -18.70 -18.05 10.98
N ASN A 38 -19.56 -17.26 11.62
CA ASN A 38 -20.45 -16.31 10.96
C ASN A 38 -20.11 -14.84 11.21
N GLY A 39 -19.08 -14.53 12.02
CA GLY A 39 -18.75 -13.14 12.33
C GLY A 39 -17.76 -12.94 13.47
N LEU A 40 -17.48 -11.67 13.74
CA LEU A 40 -16.68 -11.21 14.85
C LEU A 40 -17.58 -10.68 15.96
N TYR A 41 -17.40 -11.21 17.16
CA TYR A 41 -17.98 -10.65 18.37
C TYR A 41 -16.91 -9.78 19.04
N ILE A 42 -17.22 -8.50 19.17
CA ILE A 42 -16.29 -7.51 19.71
C ILE A 42 -16.86 -6.97 21.01
N SER A 43 -16.13 -7.13 22.11
CA SER A 43 -16.47 -6.47 23.36
C SER A 43 -15.53 -5.31 23.62
N ILE A 44 -16.10 -4.15 23.97
CA ILE A 44 -15.33 -2.93 24.23
C ILE A 44 -15.61 -2.49 25.66
N HIS A 45 -14.55 -2.28 26.43
CA HIS A 45 -14.57 -1.81 27.80
C HIS A 45 -14.20 -0.31 27.85
N GLY A 46 -14.80 0.47 28.74
CA GLY A 46 -14.45 1.87 28.92
C GLY A 46 -15.64 2.77 29.26
N TYR A 47 -15.44 4.06 29.17
CA TYR A 47 -16.50 5.06 29.31
C TYR A 47 -17.36 5.13 28.04
N LYS A 48 -18.59 5.60 28.15
CA LYS A 48 -19.56 5.64 27.03
C LYS A 48 -19.03 6.34 25.78
N THR A 49 -18.31 7.45 25.98
CA THR A 49 -17.68 8.22 24.90
C THR A 49 -16.53 7.48 24.22
N GLU A 50 -15.69 6.79 25.01
CA GLU A 50 -14.57 5.99 24.50
C GLU A 50 -15.08 4.82 23.67
N ILE A 51 -16.06 4.08 24.20
CA ILE A 51 -16.68 2.96 23.47
C ILE A 51 -17.26 3.43 22.13
N LYS A 52 -17.94 4.59 22.13
CA LYS A 52 -18.48 5.16 20.88
C LYS A 52 -17.39 5.48 19.88
N ASN A 53 -16.29 6.11 20.33
CA ASN A 53 -15.17 6.50 19.46
C ASN A 53 -14.43 5.28 18.92
N ILE A 54 -14.17 4.27 19.78
CA ILE A 54 -13.55 3.02 19.35
C ILE A 54 -14.43 2.30 18.33
N TRP A 55 -15.74 2.20 18.59
CA TRP A 55 -16.67 1.57 17.65
C TRP A 55 -16.76 2.29 16.30
N MET A 56 -16.74 3.61 16.29
CA MET A 56 -16.69 4.40 15.04
C MET A 56 -15.43 4.08 14.23
N LYS A 57 -14.26 4.04 14.87
CA LYS A 57 -13.00 3.65 14.23
C LYS A 57 -13.05 2.24 13.67
N ILE A 58 -13.59 1.27 14.44
CA ILE A 58 -13.76 -0.11 13.96
C ILE A 58 -14.62 -0.13 12.69
N ARG A 59 -15.74 0.57 12.67
CA ARG A 59 -16.61 0.65 11.49
C ARG A 59 -15.91 1.27 10.28
N GLU A 60 -15.11 2.31 10.47
CA GLU A 60 -14.32 2.92 9.41
C GLU A 60 -13.30 1.93 8.84
N ILE A 61 -12.59 1.19 9.69
CA ILE A 61 -11.63 0.16 9.29
C ILE A 61 -12.33 -0.93 8.48
N VAL A 62 -13.44 -1.48 8.99
CA VAL A 62 -14.22 -2.54 8.34
C VAL A 62 -14.76 -2.07 6.98
N ASN A 63 -15.31 -0.86 6.92
CA ASN A 63 -15.82 -0.31 5.67
C ASN A 63 -14.70 -0.05 4.66
N SER A 64 -13.55 0.43 5.09
CA SER A 64 -12.36 0.62 4.24
C SER A 64 -11.86 -0.72 3.69
N TYR A 65 -11.75 -1.74 4.54
CA TYR A 65 -11.38 -3.08 4.13
C TYR A 65 -12.38 -3.65 3.12
N ARG A 66 -13.68 -3.61 3.43
CA ARG A 66 -14.72 -4.13 2.53
C ARG A 66 -14.78 -3.40 1.20
N SER A 67 -14.63 -2.09 1.19
CA SER A 67 -14.57 -1.33 -0.07
C SER A 67 -13.35 -1.69 -0.90
N SER A 68 -12.27 -2.19 -0.29
CA SER A 68 -11.08 -2.68 -1.00
C SER A 68 -11.25 -4.11 -1.55
N VAL A 69 -12.10 -4.92 -0.92
CA VAL A 69 -12.29 -6.35 -1.28
C VAL A 69 -13.49 -6.57 -2.21
N VAL A 70 -14.50 -5.68 -2.16
CA VAL A 70 -15.76 -5.88 -2.92
C VAL A 70 -15.78 -5.04 -4.17
N SER A 71 -15.56 -5.69 -5.30
CA SER A 71 -16.13 -5.23 -6.56
C SER A 71 -16.60 -6.41 -7.41
N GLY A 72 -17.88 -6.48 -7.61
CA GLY A 72 -18.56 -7.51 -8.40
C GLY A 72 -18.30 -7.46 -9.90
N LYS A 73 -17.14 -6.95 -10.36
CA LYS A 73 -16.71 -6.93 -11.77
C LYS A 73 -15.19 -7.09 -11.94
N GLY A 74 -14.51 -7.78 -11.03
CA GLY A 74 -13.07 -7.99 -11.13
C GLY A 74 -12.19 -6.76 -10.86
N TYR A 75 -12.77 -5.68 -10.32
CA TYR A 75 -12.04 -4.47 -9.88
C TYR A 75 -12.34 -4.17 -8.41
N SER A 76 -11.33 -3.89 -7.63
CA SER A 76 -11.44 -3.38 -6.28
C SER A 76 -11.18 -1.87 -6.24
N SER A 77 -11.85 -1.17 -5.34
CA SER A 77 -11.63 0.25 -5.08
C SER A 77 -10.93 0.40 -3.75
N LEU A 78 -9.64 0.66 -3.79
CA LEU A 78 -8.78 0.71 -2.62
C LEU A 78 -8.50 2.16 -2.23
N LYS A 79 -8.92 2.56 -1.04
CA LYS A 79 -8.61 3.90 -0.51
C LYS A 79 -7.12 3.98 -0.15
N ILE A 80 -6.44 5.02 -0.64
CA ILE A 80 -5.03 5.29 -0.33
C ILE A 80 -4.83 5.46 1.17
N GLU A 81 -5.78 6.08 1.86
CA GLU A 81 -5.76 6.25 3.31
C GLU A 81 -5.65 4.92 4.06
N TYR A 82 -6.31 3.85 3.58
CA TYR A 82 -6.17 2.51 4.16
C TYR A 82 -4.71 2.04 4.12
N LEU A 83 -4.04 2.15 2.97
CA LEU A 83 -2.64 1.75 2.82
C LEU A 83 -1.71 2.60 3.68
N VAL A 84 -1.92 3.93 3.71
CA VAL A 84 -1.13 4.85 4.54
C VAL A 84 -1.28 4.52 6.03
N ARG A 85 -2.49 4.21 6.49
CA ARG A 85 -2.73 3.80 7.89
C ARG A 85 -2.07 2.46 8.21
N LYS A 86 -2.18 1.48 7.31
CA LYS A 86 -1.60 0.15 7.50
C LYS A 86 -0.07 0.20 7.60
N PHE A 87 0.58 0.89 6.67
CA PHE A 87 2.05 0.95 6.64
C PHE A 87 2.64 2.08 7.50
N LYS A 88 1.80 2.97 8.04
CA LYS A 88 2.21 4.17 8.81
C LYS A 88 3.19 5.07 8.04
N HIS A 89 3.20 4.97 6.72
CA HIS A 89 4.04 5.71 5.78
C HIS A 89 3.25 6.19 4.57
N THR A 90 3.67 7.33 4.03
CA THR A 90 3.15 7.82 2.75
C THR A 90 3.97 7.24 1.59
N PHE A 91 3.33 7.01 0.48
CA PHE A 91 3.95 6.54 -0.76
C PHE A 91 3.34 7.25 -1.98
N PRO A 92 4.02 7.31 -3.13
CA PRO A 92 3.48 7.94 -4.33
C PRO A 92 2.47 7.01 -5.05
N PRO A 93 1.15 7.33 -5.05
CA PRO A 93 0.13 6.47 -5.66
C PRO A 93 0.33 6.27 -7.16
N ILE A 94 0.86 7.28 -7.87
CA ILE A 94 1.15 7.20 -9.31
C ILE A 94 2.18 6.10 -9.60
N LEU A 95 3.18 5.94 -8.72
CA LEU A 95 4.20 4.91 -8.87
C LEU A 95 3.60 3.51 -8.66
N LEU A 96 2.76 3.34 -7.64
CA LEU A 96 2.04 2.09 -7.40
C LEU A 96 1.18 1.68 -8.61
N VAL A 97 0.36 2.60 -9.10
CA VAL A 97 -0.50 2.36 -10.28
C VAL A 97 0.35 1.98 -11.50
N PHE A 98 1.47 2.66 -11.72
CA PHE A 98 2.37 2.33 -12.82
C PHE A 98 2.95 0.92 -12.70
N ILE A 99 3.45 0.55 -11.51
CA ILE A 99 4.03 -0.77 -11.26
C ILE A 99 2.98 -1.88 -11.46
N LEU A 100 1.78 -1.73 -10.89
CA LEU A 100 0.69 -2.69 -11.05
C LEU A 100 0.33 -2.90 -12.53
N ASN A 101 0.24 -1.83 -13.31
CA ASN A 101 -0.01 -1.93 -14.75
C ASN A 101 1.12 -2.68 -15.50
N LYS A 102 2.39 -2.51 -15.09
CA LYS A 102 3.51 -3.25 -15.66
C LYS A 102 3.56 -4.72 -15.21
N MET A 103 2.96 -5.05 -14.09
CA MET A 103 2.75 -6.43 -13.62
C MET A 103 1.51 -7.10 -14.26
N ASN A 104 0.97 -6.53 -15.34
CA ASN A 104 -0.22 -6.99 -16.06
C ASN A 104 -1.54 -6.92 -15.27
N TYR A 105 -1.59 -6.17 -14.20
CA TYR A 105 -2.84 -5.78 -13.57
C TYR A 105 -3.35 -4.48 -14.20
N ARG A 106 -4.67 -4.28 -14.17
CA ARG A 106 -5.25 -2.98 -14.52
C ARG A 106 -5.35 -2.16 -13.26
N ALA A 107 -4.75 -0.98 -13.25
CA ALA A 107 -4.80 -0.06 -12.13
C ALA A 107 -4.97 1.38 -12.62
N GLU A 108 -5.86 2.12 -11.97
CA GLU A 108 -6.16 3.51 -12.27
C GLU A 108 -6.30 4.30 -10.97
N LEU A 109 -5.86 5.54 -10.99
CA LEU A 109 -6.05 6.46 -9.89
C LEU A 109 -7.32 7.27 -10.14
N SER A 110 -8.20 7.35 -9.13
CA SER A 110 -9.41 8.19 -9.21
C SER A 110 -9.07 9.66 -9.45
N ILE A 111 -10.02 10.43 -9.95
CA ILE A 111 -9.86 11.87 -10.27
C ILE A 111 -9.47 12.66 -9.02
N ASP A 112 -10.04 12.35 -7.87
CA ASP A 112 -9.73 12.95 -6.56
C ASP A 112 -8.40 12.47 -5.97
N LYS A 113 -7.70 11.54 -6.63
CA LYS A 113 -6.43 10.91 -6.22
C LYS A 113 -6.46 10.24 -4.84
N ASN A 114 -7.64 9.90 -4.33
CA ASN A 114 -7.80 9.28 -3.01
C ASN A 114 -8.08 7.78 -3.08
N THR A 115 -8.39 7.26 -4.28
CA THR A 115 -8.77 5.86 -4.48
C THR A 115 -8.04 5.27 -5.67
N ILE A 116 -7.58 4.04 -5.54
CA ILE A 116 -7.00 3.24 -6.63
C ILE A 116 -8.03 2.18 -7.01
N HIS A 117 -8.41 2.15 -8.28
CA HIS A 117 -9.21 1.10 -8.87
C HIS A 117 -8.29 0.07 -9.53
N THR A 118 -8.34 -1.18 -9.09
CA THR A 118 -7.45 -2.22 -9.63
C THR A 118 -8.09 -3.60 -9.58
N ASN A 119 -7.67 -4.50 -10.48
CA ASN A 119 -7.98 -5.91 -10.42
C ASN A 119 -6.87 -6.73 -9.72
N ALA A 120 -5.81 -6.07 -9.24
CA ALA A 120 -4.79 -6.74 -8.45
C ALA A 120 -5.37 -7.20 -7.11
N PRO A 121 -5.04 -8.43 -6.65
CA PRO A 121 -5.35 -8.89 -5.30
C PRO A 121 -4.76 -7.95 -4.24
N LEU A 122 -5.44 -7.80 -3.11
CA LEU A 122 -5.03 -6.87 -2.06
C LEU A 122 -3.63 -7.17 -1.51
N ASP A 123 -3.29 -8.44 -1.34
CA ASP A 123 -1.99 -8.90 -0.88
C ASP A 123 -0.85 -8.48 -1.83
N ILE A 124 -1.08 -8.53 -3.14
CA ILE A 124 -0.14 -8.04 -4.16
C ILE A 124 0.04 -6.52 -4.05
N VAL A 125 -1.07 -5.77 -3.90
CA VAL A 125 -1.00 -4.32 -3.73
C VAL A 125 -0.21 -3.95 -2.48
N GLU A 126 -0.46 -4.63 -1.38
CA GLU A 126 0.22 -4.43 -0.10
C GLU A 126 1.71 -4.77 -0.18
N ASP A 127 2.08 -5.88 -0.82
CA ASP A 127 3.49 -6.26 -1.05
C ASP A 127 4.23 -5.19 -1.86
N VAL A 128 3.62 -4.73 -2.96
CA VAL A 128 4.21 -3.66 -3.80
C VAL A 128 4.36 -2.36 -3.01
N VAL A 129 3.37 -1.97 -2.20
CA VAL A 129 3.46 -0.75 -1.36
C VAL A 129 4.58 -0.88 -0.33
N SER A 130 4.69 -2.02 0.34
CA SER A 130 5.78 -2.30 1.28
C SER A 130 7.15 -2.15 0.64
N LYS A 131 7.35 -2.74 -0.55
CA LYS A 131 8.59 -2.62 -1.33
C LYS A 131 8.86 -1.18 -1.75
N ILE A 132 7.85 -0.44 -2.21
CA ILE A 132 8.01 0.98 -2.58
C ILE A 132 8.51 1.79 -1.38
N ILE A 133 7.92 1.62 -0.20
CA ILE A 133 8.31 2.36 1.01
C ILE A 133 9.76 2.04 1.39
N SER A 134 10.10 0.76 1.50
CA SER A 134 11.46 0.31 1.86
C SER A 134 12.53 0.86 0.90
N LEU A 135 12.30 0.73 -0.41
CA LEU A 135 13.25 1.21 -1.43
C LEU A 135 13.36 2.74 -1.46
N LEU A 136 12.26 3.48 -1.22
CA LEU A 136 12.30 4.94 -1.15
C LEU A 136 13.13 5.43 0.05
N ASP A 137 13.04 4.76 1.19
CA ASP A 137 13.83 5.10 2.37
C ASP A 137 15.32 4.83 2.14
N GLU A 138 15.67 3.71 1.53
CA GLU A 138 17.05 3.35 1.20
C GLU A 138 17.67 4.31 0.18
N LEU A 139 16.87 4.84 -0.77
CA LEU A 139 17.32 5.78 -1.79
C LEU A 139 17.46 7.23 -1.31
N LYS A 140 17.09 7.55 -0.09
CA LYS A 140 16.91 8.93 0.41
C LYS A 140 18.11 9.85 0.17
N HIS A 141 19.33 9.30 0.25
CA HIS A 141 20.58 10.07 0.11
C HIS A 141 21.38 9.73 -1.15
N ARG A 142 20.99 8.73 -1.91
CA ARG A 142 21.73 8.18 -3.06
C ARG A 142 21.33 8.80 -4.41
N VAL A 143 20.10 9.26 -4.52
CA VAL A 143 19.56 9.78 -5.79
C VAL A 143 19.01 11.19 -5.63
N SER A 144 19.04 11.94 -6.75
CA SER A 144 18.53 13.30 -6.84
C SER A 144 17.25 13.33 -7.68
N GLY A 145 16.21 13.96 -7.14
CA GLY A 145 14.93 14.16 -7.82
C GLY A 145 13.93 12.99 -7.68
N THR A 146 12.65 13.36 -7.68
CA THR A 146 11.52 12.42 -7.50
C THR A 146 11.40 11.40 -8.64
N THR A 147 11.61 11.85 -9.88
CA THR A 147 11.54 10.99 -11.08
C THR A 147 12.65 9.93 -11.10
N THR A 148 13.84 10.27 -10.59
CA THR A 148 14.94 9.31 -10.42
C THR A 148 14.59 8.24 -9.41
N LYS A 149 13.98 8.62 -8.27
CA LYS A 149 13.48 7.66 -7.28
C LYS A 149 12.46 6.71 -7.90
N TYR A 150 11.50 7.24 -8.67
CA TYR A 150 10.48 6.43 -9.36
C TYR A 150 11.10 5.43 -10.32
N TYR A 151 12.07 5.85 -11.12
CA TYR A 151 12.79 4.98 -12.04
C TYR A 151 13.48 3.84 -11.30
N VAL A 152 14.28 4.13 -10.27
CA VAL A 152 15.04 3.11 -9.55
C VAL A 152 14.10 2.15 -8.82
N VAL A 153 13.11 2.65 -8.07
CA VAL A 153 12.16 1.82 -7.33
C VAL A 153 11.37 0.90 -8.26
N ALA A 154 10.83 1.44 -9.35
CA ALA A 154 10.07 0.63 -10.31
C ALA A 154 10.97 -0.39 -11.00
N SER A 155 12.21 -0.04 -11.37
CA SER A 155 13.17 -0.99 -11.94
C SER A 155 13.46 -2.13 -10.97
N CYS A 156 13.77 -1.84 -9.70
CA CYS A 156 14.03 -2.87 -8.68
C CYS A 156 12.86 -3.86 -8.56
N ILE A 157 11.62 -3.33 -8.45
CA ILE A 157 10.43 -4.16 -8.26
C ILE A 157 10.12 -5.00 -9.51
N LEU A 158 10.20 -4.42 -10.70
CA LEU A 158 9.80 -5.07 -11.94
C LEU A 158 10.85 -6.04 -12.49
N THR A 159 12.13 -5.83 -12.19
CA THR A 159 13.22 -6.68 -12.65
C THR A 159 13.78 -7.58 -11.55
N ASN A 160 13.31 -7.43 -10.31
CA ASN A 160 13.81 -8.11 -9.11
C ASN A 160 15.33 -7.94 -8.90
N LYS A 161 15.87 -6.77 -9.28
CA LYS A 161 17.28 -6.40 -9.09
C LYS A 161 17.47 -5.55 -7.84
N SER A 162 18.67 -5.60 -7.28
CA SER A 162 19.09 -4.70 -6.19
C SER A 162 19.23 -3.24 -6.69
N ILE A 163 19.23 -2.30 -5.76
CA ILE A 163 19.45 -0.88 -6.07
C ILE A 163 20.78 -0.68 -6.78
N ASP A 164 21.85 -1.33 -6.32
CA ASP A 164 23.19 -1.18 -6.91
C ASP A 164 23.27 -1.67 -8.34
N GLU A 165 22.61 -2.80 -8.63
CA GLU A 165 22.52 -3.31 -10.00
C GLU A 165 21.74 -2.36 -10.90
N VAL A 166 20.61 -1.83 -10.44
CA VAL A 166 19.79 -0.87 -11.19
C VAL A 166 20.54 0.42 -11.45
N LEU A 167 21.26 0.95 -10.48
CA LEU A 167 22.07 2.17 -10.62
C LEU A 167 23.21 1.94 -11.62
N THR A 168 23.90 0.82 -11.54
CA THR A 168 24.99 0.44 -12.47
C THR A 168 24.46 0.27 -13.90
N ASP A 169 23.36 -0.45 -14.07
CA ASP A 169 22.72 -0.65 -15.37
C ASP A 169 22.20 0.67 -15.94
N GLY A 170 21.64 1.53 -15.09
CA GLY A 170 21.18 2.87 -15.49
C GLY A 170 22.29 3.77 -16.03
N LEU A 171 23.48 3.71 -15.44
CA LEU A 171 24.66 4.40 -15.98
C LEU A 171 25.12 3.80 -17.31
N LYS A 172 25.24 2.48 -17.41
CA LYS A 172 25.64 1.77 -18.64
C LYS A 172 24.71 2.06 -19.82
N ASN A 173 23.41 2.13 -19.56
CA ASN A 173 22.40 2.42 -20.58
C ASN A 173 22.19 3.92 -20.82
N ASN A 174 22.99 4.82 -20.22
CA ASN A 174 22.85 6.27 -20.29
C ASN A 174 21.48 6.80 -19.81
N HIS A 175 20.75 6.06 -18.99
CA HIS A 175 19.52 6.54 -18.34
C HIS A 175 19.84 7.45 -17.16
N LEU A 176 20.93 7.17 -16.44
CA LEU A 176 21.39 7.92 -15.27
C LEU A 176 22.72 8.65 -15.54
N LEU A 177 22.96 9.71 -14.80
CA LEU A 177 24.24 10.39 -14.65
C LEU A 177 24.50 10.61 -13.16
N ILE A 178 25.75 10.90 -12.81
CA ILE A 178 26.13 11.36 -11.48
C ILE A 178 26.17 12.88 -11.51
N ASP A 179 25.43 13.54 -10.61
CA ASP A 179 25.41 15.00 -10.49
C ASP A 179 26.63 15.52 -9.72
N GLU A 180 26.78 16.85 -9.62
CA GLU A 180 27.89 17.53 -8.95
C GLU A 180 27.99 17.16 -7.46
N ASN A 181 26.93 16.66 -6.85
CA ASN A 181 26.89 16.22 -5.46
C ASN A 181 27.15 14.71 -5.29
N GLY A 182 27.55 14.02 -6.35
CA GLY A 182 27.81 12.58 -6.35
C GLY A 182 26.53 11.73 -6.30
N LYS A 183 25.35 12.32 -6.58
CA LYS A 183 24.08 11.60 -6.57
C LYS A 183 23.66 11.20 -7.97
N TYR A 184 22.98 10.06 -8.06
CA TYR A 184 22.43 9.64 -9.35
C TYR A 184 21.20 10.46 -9.71
N LYS A 185 21.16 10.92 -10.98
CA LYS A 185 20.09 11.73 -11.55
C LYS A 185 19.66 11.17 -12.90
N LEU A 186 18.35 11.15 -13.14
CA LEU A 186 17.79 10.66 -14.39
C LEU A 186 18.00 11.69 -15.53
N ARG A 187 18.36 11.21 -16.73
CA ARG A 187 18.60 12.02 -17.93
C ARG A 187 17.40 12.13 -18.86
N ILE A 188 16.53 11.14 -18.83
CA ILE A 188 15.38 11.02 -19.74
C ILE A 188 14.10 10.84 -18.92
N ASP A 189 12.93 10.85 -19.56
CA ASP A 189 11.68 10.56 -18.86
C ASP A 189 11.71 9.17 -18.20
N TRP A 190 11.26 9.10 -16.94
CA TRP A 190 11.36 7.88 -16.14
C TRP A 190 10.54 6.71 -16.68
N LYS A 191 9.39 7.00 -17.33
CA LYS A 191 8.55 5.94 -17.92
C LYS A 191 9.19 5.40 -19.19
N ARG A 192 9.83 6.29 -19.99
CA ARG A 192 10.59 5.89 -21.17
C ARG A 192 11.78 5.02 -20.78
N ALA A 193 12.59 5.45 -19.82
CA ALA A 193 13.71 4.68 -19.32
C ALA A 193 13.29 3.29 -18.82
N LEU A 194 12.18 3.21 -18.07
CA LEU A 194 11.64 1.94 -17.60
C LEU A 194 11.18 1.02 -18.73
N ASN A 195 10.51 1.55 -19.76
CA ASN A 195 10.11 0.72 -20.88
C ASN A 195 11.31 0.09 -21.58
N GLU A 196 12.42 0.81 -21.73
CA GLU A 196 13.66 0.28 -22.31
C GLU A 196 14.32 -0.80 -21.44
N VAL A 197 14.15 -0.74 -20.10
CA VAL A 197 14.66 -1.76 -19.17
C VAL A 197 13.82 -3.03 -19.19
N ILE A 198 12.49 -2.90 -19.29
CA ILE A 198 11.56 -4.04 -19.22
C ILE A 198 11.47 -4.78 -20.56
N SER A 199 11.79 -4.13 -21.69
CA SER A 199 11.72 -4.72 -23.03
C SER A 199 12.94 -5.60 -23.38
N LYS A 200 13.93 -5.64 -22.50
CA LYS A 200 15.14 -6.49 -22.62
C LYS A 200 14.98 -7.77 -21.83
#